data_73f5e8ec72a2ccc5e28c86c4962f0e63
#
_entry.id   73f5e8ec72a2ccc5e28c86c4962f0e63
#
_cell.length_a   1.000
_cell.length_b   1.000
_cell.length_c   1.000
_cell.angle_alpha   90.00
_cell.angle_beta   90.00
_cell.angle_gamma   90.00
#
_symmetry.space_group_name_H-M   'P 1'
#
loop_
_entity.id
_entity.type
_entity.pdbx_description
1 polymer ?
#
loop_
_entity_poly.entity_id
_entity_poly.type
_entity_poly.pdbx_seq_one_letter_code
_entity_poly.pdbx_strand_id
1 'polypeptide(L)'
;EPTLGSTLDIGAIDSVVAANPEQMAAWHDEAEAFANQEHGDLGGALAYFEPGTARFDSLLTDITSKTSFLEGGSRIQDKSALYHVHGEKIFNTEFAKFTIGSNGRIYTPKSDGALFSDTGGVTIINKEFGVYAGLEKRFKDDEWILKASMRVDKNQNFDFLPSPAVSLIWQPN
;
A
#
# COMPACT_ATOMS: atom_id res chain seq x y z
N GLU A 1 16.62 -17.39 25.64
CA GLU A 1 15.95 -17.65 24.32
C GLU A 1 14.72 -16.77 24.22
N PRO A 2 14.65 -15.85 23.25
CA PRO A 2 13.40 -15.17 22.98
C PRO A 2 12.43 -16.20 22.40
N THR A 3 11.35 -16.48 23.11
CA THR A 3 10.29 -17.39 22.67
C THR A 3 9.68 -16.89 21.37
N LEU A 4 9.76 -17.69 20.32
CA LEU A 4 9.02 -17.49 19.07
C LEU A 4 7.52 -17.41 19.41
N GLY A 5 6.95 -16.21 19.33
CA GLY A 5 5.53 -15.97 19.61
C GLY A 5 5.23 -14.61 20.23
N SER A 6 6.23 -13.87 20.67
CA SER A 6 6.08 -12.46 21.07
C SER A 6 6.55 -11.54 19.94
N THR A 7 5.90 -10.41 19.83
CA THR A 7 6.36 -9.28 19.00
C THR A 7 7.87 -9.10 19.20
N LEU A 8 8.63 -9.08 18.10
CA LEU A 8 10.07 -8.88 18.11
C LEU A 8 10.37 -7.58 18.88
N ASP A 9 10.96 -7.70 20.06
CA ASP A 9 11.35 -6.53 20.85
C ASP A 9 12.69 -6.01 20.32
N ILE A 10 12.59 -5.08 19.37
CA ILE A 10 13.77 -4.46 18.73
C ILE A 10 14.65 -3.75 19.77
N GLY A 11 14.05 -3.16 20.81
CA GLY A 11 14.81 -2.51 21.87
C GLY A 11 15.62 -3.48 22.71
N ALA A 12 15.11 -4.70 22.95
CA ALA A 12 15.85 -5.75 23.62
C ALA A 12 17.01 -6.27 22.76
N ILE A 13 16.79 -6.41 21.44
CA ILE A 13 17.84 -6.80 20.48
C ILE A 13 18.95 -5.75 20.46
N ASP A 14 18.60 -4.48 20.29
CA ASP A 14 19.56 -3.36 20.29
C ASP A 14 20.38 -3.32 21.58
N SER A 15 19.74 -3.59 22.72
CA SER A 15 20.41 -3.62 24.01
C SER A 15 21.43 -4.77 24.12
N VAL A 16 21.09 -5.95 23.60
CA VAL A 16 22.00 -7.11 23.58
C VAL A 16 23.17 -6.85 22.63
N VAL A 17 22.93 -6.29 21.46
CA VAL A 17 23.97 -5.94 20.48
C VAL A 17 24.89 -4.87 21.05
N ALA A 18 24.35 -3.81 21.66
CA ALA A 18 25.14 -2.74 22.26
C ALA A 18 25.99 -3.20 23.46
N ALA A 19 25.51 -4.19 24.21
CA ALA A 19 26.24 -4.77 25.36
C ALA A 19 27.35 -5.73 24.95
N ASN A 20 27.34 -6.24 23.72
CA ASN A 20 28.27 -7.27 23.25
C ASN A 20 28.86 -6.95 21.85
N PRO A 21 29.47 -5.78 21.66
CA PRO A 21 29.96 -5.36 20.34
C PRO A 21 31.04 -6.30 19.77
N GLU A 22 31.84 -6.92 20.61
CA GLU A 22 32.87 -7.87 20.21
C GLU A 22 32.32 -9.20 19.69
N GLN A 23 31.07 -9.53 20.03
CA GLN A 23 30.42 -10.76 19.59
C GLN A 23 29.74 -10.59 18.23
N MET A 24 29.55 -9.37 17.77
CA MET A 24 28.87 -9.09 16.48
C MET A 24 29.53 -9.85 15.31
N ALA A 25 30.85 -9.83 15.23
CA ALA A 25 31.57 -10.55 14.18
C ALA A 25 31.32 -12.06 14.26
N ALA A 26 31.37 -12.63 15.46
CA ALA A 26 31.14 -14.06 15.68
C ALA A 26 29.70 -14.46 15.31
N TRP A 27 28.69 -13.62 15.64
CA TRP A 27 27.30 -13.88 15.22
C TRP A 27 27.10 -13.77 13.72
N HIS A 28 27.81 -12.83 13.05
CA HIS A 28 27.79 -12.73 11.60
C HIS A 28 28.42 -13.96 10.94
N ASP A 29 29.59 -14.40 11.44
CA ASP A 29 30.28 -15.58 10.94
C ASP A 29 29.42 -16.85 11.15
N GLU A 30 28.75 -16.98 12.30
CA GLU A 30 27.82 -18.07 12.57
C GLU A 30 26.62 -18.05 11.62
N ALA A 31 26.02 -16.88 11.39
CA ALA A 31 24.90 -16.73 10.47
C ALA A 31 25.31 -17.03 9.01
N GLU A 32 26.52 -16.61 8.62
CA GLU A 32 27.07 -16.90 7.30
C GLU A 32 27.36 -18.40 7.13
N ALA A 33 28.01 -19.02 8.12
CA ALA A 33 28.25 -20.45 8.15
C ALA A 33 26.94 -21.25 8.10
N PHE A 34 25.92 -20.81 8.85
CA PHE A 34 24.58 -21.38 8.80
C PHE A 34 23.96 -21.26 7.39
N ALA A 35 24.02 -20.09 6.77
CA ALA A 35 23.52 -19.87 5.43
C ALA A 35 24.26 -20.72 4.38
N ASN A 36 25.57 -20.91 4.55
CA ASN A 36 26.44 -21.70 3.69
C ASN A 36 26.46 -23.20 4.04
N GLN A 37 25.70 -23.67 5.04
CA GLN A 37 25.60 -25.06 5.48
C GLN A 37 26.88 -25.67 6.06
N GLU A 38 27.72 -24.85 6.66
CA GLU A 38 28.95 -25.31 7.30
C GLU A 38 28.72 -25.93 8.68
N HIS A 39 27.45 -26.22 9.04
CA HIS A 39 27.05 -26.84 10.32
C HIS A 39 26.89 -28.33 10.18
N GLY A 40 27.88 -29.08 10.64
CA GLY A 40 27.88 -30.54 10.60
C GLY A 40 26.69 -31.20 11.30
N ASP A 41 26.13 -30.56 12.36
CA ASP A 41 25.09 -31.13 13.20
C ASP A 41 23.65 -30.79 12.76
N LEU A 42 23.46 -29.74 11.97
CA LEU A 42 22.16 -29.32 11.45
C LEU A 42 21.92 -29.88 10.04
N GLY A 43 22.81 -30.71 9.58
CA GLY A 43 22.80 -31.34 8.26
C GLY A 43 21.43 -31.81 7.84
N GLY A 44 21.08 -32.08 6.77
CA GLY A 44 19.84 -32.69 6.27
C GLY A 44 18.58 -31.82 6.31
N ALA A 45 18.20 -31.28 7.44
CA ALA A 45 16.97 -30.49 7.57
C ALA A 45 17.13 -29.03 7.08
N LEU A 46 18.34 -28.47 7.24
CA LEU A 46 18.65 -27.08 6.92
C LEU A 46 19.66 -26.94 5.78
N ALA A 47 19.98 -28.05 5.11
CA ALA A 47 20.93 -28.04 3.99
C ALA A 47 20.46 -27.13 2.86
N TYR A 48 21.39 -26.33 2.35
CA TYR A 48 21.15 -25.49 1.15
C TYR A 48 20.59 -26.29 -0.01
N PHE A 49 19.58 -25.77 -0.63
CA PHE A 49 18.99 -26.40 -1.81
C PHE A 49 19.64 -25.83 -3.05
N GLU A 50 20.59 -26.57 -3.61
CA GLU A 50 21.31 -26.15 -4.80
C GLU A 50 20.35 -26.04 -6.00
N PRO A 51 20.28 -24.87 -6.68
CA PRO A 51 19.44 -24.67 -7.86
C PRO A 51 19.77 -25.71 -8.97
N GLY A 52 18.73 -26.27 -9.57
CA GLY A 52 18.85 -27.31 -10.60
C GLY A 52 18.89 -28.72 -10.05
N THR A 53 18.85 -28.93 -8.75
CA THR A 53 18.65 -30.25 -8.15
C THR A 53 17.17 -30.59 -8.05
N ALA A 54 16.81 -31.86 -8.11
CA ALA A 54 15.42 -32.30 -7.98
C ALA A 54 14.79 -31.87 -6.65
N ARG A 55 15.58 -31.75 -5.58
CA ARG A 55 15.14 -31.27 -4.27
C ARG A 55 14.81 -29.78 -4.29
N PHE A 56 15.65 -28.96 -4.92
CA PHE A 56 15.40 -27.53 -5.12
C PHE A 56 14.12 -27.30 -5.96
N ASP A 57 14.02 -28.00 -7.11
CA ASP A 57 12.89 -27.83 -8.01
C ASP A 57 11.56 -28.25 -7.36
N SER A 58 11.58 -29.33 -6.57
CA SER A 58 10.42 -29.77 -5.81
C SER A 58 9.97 -28.75 -4.79
N LEU A 59 10.90 -28.19 -3.99
CA LEU A 59 10.57 -27.17 -2.99
C LEU A 59 10.19 -25.84 -3.61
N LEU A 60 10.87 -25.41 -4.66
CA LEU A 60 10.52 -24.21 -5.40
C LEU A 60 9.07 -24.32 -5.92
N THR A 61 8.73 -25.46 -6.51
CA THR A 61 7.37 -25.73 -7.00
C THR A 61 6.37 -25.72 -5.86
N ASP A 62 6.67 -26.35 -4.73
CA ASP A 62 5.80 -26.38 -3.57
C ASP A 62 5.56 -24.96 -3.01
N ILE A 63 6.61 -24.16 -2.80
CA ILE A 63 6.51 -22.79 -2.28
C ILE A 63 5.81 -21.85 -3.25
N THR A 64 6.11 -21.96 -4.53
CA THR A 64 5.54 -21.05 -5.56
C THR A 64 4.11 -21.41 -5.96
N SER A 65 3.68 -22.65 -5.74
CA SER A 65 2.30 -23.06 -5.97
C SER A 65 1.33 -22.64 -4.87
N LYS A 66 1.82 -22.45 -3.66
CA LYS A 66 1.04 -22.09 -2.48
C LYS A 66 0.91 -20.58 -2.30
N THR A 67 -0.24 -20.12 -1.84
CA THR A 67 -0.44 -18.71 -1.52
C THR A 67 0.34 -18.30 -0.28
N SER A 68 0.87 -17.06 -0.29
CA SER A 68 1.50 -16.45 0.87
C SER A 68 0.46 -16.29 2.02
N PHE A 69 0.92 -16.26 3.25
CA PHE A 69 0.18 -16.14 4.50
C PHE A 69 -0.74 -17.32 4.84
N LEU A 70 -1.56 -17.83 3.92
CA LEU A 70 -2.53 -18.88 4.23
C LEU A 70 -1.93 -20.28 4.13
N GLU A 71 -1.06 -20.50 3.15
CA GLU A 71 -0.51 -21.84 2.83
C GLU A 71 1.00 -21.90 3.05
N GLY A 72 1.61 -20.81 3.54
CA GLY A 72 3.07 -20.75 3.75
C GLY A 72 3.88 -20.72 2.46
N GLY A 73 3.29 -20.30 1.37
CA GLY A 73 3.94 -20.17 0.08
C GLY A 73 4.39 -18.75 -0.24
N SER A 74 4.82 -18.55 -1.47
CA SER A 74 5.27 -17.24 -2.00
C SER A 74 4.38 -16.69 -3.10
N ARG A 75 3.34 -17.42 -3.52
CA ARG A 75 2.47 -16.96 -4.59
C ARG A 75 1.59 -15.81 -4.11
N ILE A 76 1.81 -14.63 -4.68
CA ILE A 76 0.95 -13.47 -4.52
C ILE A 76 0.03 -13.44 -5.74
N GLN A 77 -1.28 -13.42 -5.48
CA GLN A 77 -2.29 -13.34 -6.51
C GLN A 77 -3.07 -12.04 -6.31
N ASP A 78 -3.15 -11.23 -7.35
CA ASP A 78 -3.97 -10.02 -7.36
C ASP A 78 -4.78 -9.97 -8.65
N LYS A 79 -6.09 -10.01 -8.51
CA LYS A 79 -7.09 -9.85 -9.58
C LYS A 79 -8.01 -8.67 -9.28
N SER A 80 -7.51 -7.71 -8.49
CA SER A 80 -8.26 -6.52 -8.13
C SER A 80 -8.64 -5.70 -9.36
N ALA A 81 -9.79 -5.05 -9.31
CA ALA A 81 -10.25 -4.16 -10.38
C ALA A 81 -10.68 -2.81 -9.81
N LEU A 82 -10.32 -1.75 -10.51
CA LEU A 82 -10.75 -0.38 -10.23
C LEU A 82 -11.54 0.15 -11.43
N TYR A 83 -12.79 0.49 -11.18
CA TYR A 83 -13.64 1.19 -12.14
C TYR A 83 -13.75 2.64 -11.71
N HIS A 84 -13.42 3.56 -12.61
CA HIS A 84 -13.48 4.99 -12.34
C HIS A 84 -14.16 5.73 -13.47
N VAL A 85 -15.11 6.60 -13.11
CA VAL A 85 -15.75 7.54 -14.03
C VAL A 85 -15.60 8.95 -13.47
N HIS A 86 -15.29 9.90 -14.33
CA HIS A 86 -15.20 11.33 -14.00
C HIS A 86 -15.83 12.13 -15.12
N GLY A 87 -16.58 13.15 -14.74
CA GLY A 87 -17.15 14.12 -15.65
C GLY A 87 -17.03 15.52 -15.10
N GLU A 88 -16.63 16.46 -15.96
CA GLU A 88 -16.52 17.88 -15.62
C GLU A 88 -17.08 18.73 -16.72
N LYS A 89 -17.73 19.84 -16.35
CA LYS A 89 -18.18 20.88 -17.27
C LYS A 89 -17.75 22.25 -16.77
N ILE A 90 -17.16 23.02 -17.68
CA ILE A 90 -16.74 24.39 -17.44
C ILE A 90 -17.69 25.31 -18.19
N PHE A 91 -18.17 26.35 -17.51
CA PHE A 91 -19.00 27.41 -18.03
C PHE A 91 -18.25 28.74 -17.94
N ASN A 92 -17.94 29.34 -19.06
CA ASN A 92 -17.36 30.68 -19.12
C ASN A 92 -18.50 31.68 -19.31
N THR A 93 -18.69 32.53 -18.33
CA THR A 93 -19.67 33.62 -18.40
C THR A 93 -18.94 34.97 -18.33
N GLU A 94 -19.61 36.05 -18.63
CA GLU A 94 -19.08 37.42 -18.49
C GLU A 94 -18.75 37.76 -17.01
N PHE A 95 -19.45 37.11 -16.07
CA PHE A 95 -19.28 37.36 -14.65
C PHE A 95 -18.10 36.56 -14.02
N ALA A 96 -17.99 35.29 -14.38
CA ALA A 96 -17.00 34.37 -13.82
C ALA A 96 -16.91 33.07 -14.62
N LYS A 97 -15.87 32.29 -14.35
CA LYS A 97 -15.73 30.92 -14.81
C LYS A 97 -16.27 29.98 -13.71
N PHE A 98 -17.21 29.14 -14.07
CA PHE A 98 -17.77 28.11 -13.20
C PHE A 98 -17.32 26.73 -13.65
N THR A 99 -17.02 25.89 -12.69
CA THR A 99 -16.69 24.48 -12.93
C THR A 99 -17.63 23.63 -12.09
N ILE A 100 -18.22 22.60 -12.68
CA ILE A 100 -19.01 21.58 -11.98
C ILE A 100 -18.50 20.24 -12.42
N GLY A 101 -18.27 19.34 -11.48
CA GLY A 101 -17.83 18.00 -11.81
C GLY A 101 -18.27 16.96 -10.78
N SER A 102 -18.16 15.72 -11.21
CA SER A 102 -18.41 14.56 -10.36
C SER A 102 -17.49 13.41 -10.72
N ASN A 103 -17.22 12.56 -9.76
CA ASN A 103 -16.50 11.32 -9.97
C ASN A 103 -17.14 10.18 -9.19
N GLY A 104 -17.00 8.97 -9.72
CA GLY A 104 -17.37 7.75 -9.01
C GLY A 104 -16.28 6.71 -9.18
N ARG A 105 -16.04 5.96 -8.12
CA ARG A 105 -15.11 4.84 -8.10
C ARG A 105 -15.73 3.61 -7.46
N ILE A 106 -15.43 2.46 -8.05
CA ILE A 106 -15.71 1.15 -7.45
C ILE A 106 -14.39 0.38 -7.48
N TYR A 107 -13.91 0.00 -6.33
CA TYR A 107 -12.74 -0.85 -6.18
C TYR A 107 -13.17 -2.21 -5.65
N THR A 108 -12.77 -3.26 -6.35
CA THR A 108 -13.03 -4.64 -5.99
C THR A 108 -11.70 -5.37 -5.80
N PRO A 109 -11.09 -5.27 -4.60
CA PRO A 109 -9.88 -6.02 -4.30
C PRO A 109 -10.17 -7.51 -4.34
N LYS A 110 -9.27 -8.27 -4.98
CA LYS A 110 -9.35 -9.72 -5.07
C LYS A 110 -7.97 -10.35 -5.09
N SER A 111 -7.66 -11.10 -4.05
CA SER A 111 -6.37 -11.74 -3.87
C SER A 111 -6.45 -13.23 -3.53
N ASP A 112 -7.66 -13.75 -3.36
CA ASP A 112 -7.92 -15.12 -2.90
C ASP A 112 -7.13 -15.44 -1.60
N GLY A 113 -7.05 -14.45 -0.68
CA GLY A 113 -6.38 -14.55 0.62
C GLY A 113 -4.89 -14.19 0.62
N ALA A 114 -4.29 -13.89 -0.53
CA ALA A 114 -2.86 -13.56 -0.59
C ALA A 114 -2.52 -12.16 -0.04
N LEU A 115 -3.45 -11.20 -0.13
CA LEU A 115 -3.28 -9.82 0.32
C LEU A 115 -4.44 -9.33 1.18
N PHE A 116 -5.66 -9.77 0.89
CA PHE A 116 -6.89 -9.37 1.55
C PHE A 116 -7.60 -10.58 2.15
N SER A 117 -8.44 -10.35 3.16
CA SER A 117 -9.27 -11.40 3.78
C SER A 117 -10.50 -11.74 2.89
N ASP A 118 -10.25 -12.13 1.66
CA ASP A 118 -11.25 -12.41 0.63
C ASP A 118 -11.36 -13.92 0.27
N THR A 119 -10.99 -14.78 1.23
CA THR A 119 -11.14 -16.24 1.14
C THR A 119 -12.60 -16.69 1.31
N GLY A 120 -12.92 -17.90 0.90
CA GLY A 120 -14.23 -18.51 1.15
C GLY A 120 -15.38 -17.83 0.39
N GLY A 121 -15.12 -17.14 -0.72
CA GLY A 121 -16.13 -16.44 -1.50
C GLY A 121 -16.52 -15.06 -0.97
N VAL A 122 -15.78 -14.53 0.01
CA VAL A 122 -15.96 -13.16 0.49
C VAL A 122 -15.60 -12.19 -0.63
N THR A 123 -16.52 -11.26 -0.91
CA THR A 123 -16.29 -10.18 -1.89
C THR A 123 -16.12 -8.86 -1.17
N ILE A 124 -14.96 -8.25 -1.35
CA ILE A 124 -14.68 -6.92 -0.83
C ILE A 124 -15.01 -5.91 -1.93
N ILE A 125 -15.83 -4.92 -1.61
CA ILE A 125 -16.17 -3.83 -2.53
C ILE A 125 -16.01 -2.52 -1.76
N ASN A 126 -15.31 -1.56 -2.35
CA ASN A 126 -15.25 -0.20 -1.85
C ASN A 126 -15.81 0.74 -2.91
N LYS A 127 -16.83 1.52 -2.52
CA LYS A 127 -17.52 2.47 -3.40
C LYS A 127 -17.36 3.88 -2.86
N GLU A 128 -17.04 4.79 -3.76
CA GLU A 128 -17.00 6.21 -3.43
C GLU A 128 -17.53 7.05 -4.58
N PHE A 129 -18.08 8.19 -4.24
CA PHE A 129 -18.41 9.21 -5.21
C PHE A 129 -18.14 10.59 -4.64
N GLY A 130 -17.89 11.56 -5.53
CA GLY A 130 -17.68 12.95 -5.15
C GLY A 130 -18.32 13.86 -6.16
N VAL A 131 -18.80 15.00 -5.68
CA VAL A 131 -19.27 16.10 -6.50
C VAL A 131 -18.56 17.38 -6.09
N TYR A 132 -18.29 18.25 -7.02
CA TYR A 132 -17.65 19.51 -6.74
C TYR A 132 -18.15 20.63 -7.63
N ALA A 133 -18.06 21.84 -7.11
CA ALA A 133 -18.28 23.06 -7.86
C ALA A 133 -17.17 24.06 -7.55
N GLY A 134 -16.79 24.83 -8.54
CA GLY A 134 -15.77 25.87 -8.44
C GLY A 134 -16.18 27.14 -9.15
N LEU A 135 -15.64 28.25 -8.66
CA LEU A 135 -15.79 29.59 -9.24
C LEU A 135 -14.39 30.21 -9.34
N GLU A 136 -14.07 30.78 -10.48
CA GLU A 136 -12.94 31.70 -10.64
C GLU A 136 -13.45 33.02 -11.19
N LYS A 137 -13.17 34.11 -10.45
CA LYS A 137 -13.52 35.47 -10.87
C LYS A 137 -12.29 36.36 -10.88
N ARG A 138 -12.11 37.08 -11.98
CA ARG A 138 -11.04 38.05 -12.17
C ARG A 138 -11.63 39.46 -12.15
N PHE A 139 -10.92 40.40 -11.55
CA PHE A 139 -11.30 41.81 -11.46
C PHE A 139 -10.08 42.74 -11.46
N LYS A 140 -10.33 44.03 -11.70
CA LYS A 140 -9.30 45.07 -11.86
C LYS A 140 -8.26 44.70 -12.91
N ASP A 141 -8.70 44.42 -14.13
CA ASP A 141 -7.80 44.09 -15.25
C ASP A 141 -6.86 42.94 -14.96
N ASP A 142 -7.42 41.89 -14.30
CA ASP A 142 -6.74 40.66 -13.88
C ASP A 142 -5.75 40.80 -12.71
N GLU A 143 -5.63 41.98 -12.10
CA GLU A 143 -4.78 42.15 -10.91
C GLU A 143 -5.23 41.24 -9.74
N TRP A 144 -6.52 40.93 -9.64
CA TRP A 144 -7.06 40.11 -8.59
C TRP A 144 -7.80 38.89 -9.15
N ILE A 145 -7.51 37.73 -8.60
CA ILE A 145 -8.18 36.48 -8.96
C ILE A 145 -8.72 35.84 -7.68
N LEU A 146 -10.04 35.78 -7.59
CA LEU A 146 -10.74 35.01 -6.54
C LEU A 146 -11.05 33.61 -7.07
N LYS A 147 -10.64 32.59 -6.32
CA LYS A 147 -11.05 31.20 -6.55
C LYS A 147 -11.77 30.69 -5.31
N ALA A 148 -12.92 30.09 -5.52
CA ALA A 148 -13.67 29.40 -4.48
C ALA A 148 -14.11 28.04 -5.01
N SER A 149 -14.05 27.02 -4.16
CA SER A 149 -14.55 25.70 -4.53
C SER A 149 -15.13 24.98 -3.32
N MET A 150 -16.03 24.07 -3.59
CA MET A 150 -16.60 23.15 -2.63
C MET A 150 -16.62 21.77 -3.25
N ARG A 151 -16.12 20.80 -2.53
CA ARG A 151 -16.18 19.38 -2.87
C ARG A 151 -16.90 18.64 -1.75
N VAL A 152 -17.71 17.67 -2.10
CA VAL A 152 -18.35 16.77 -1.15
C VAL A 152 -18.09 15.34 -1.63
N ASP A 153 -17.43 14.57 -0.78
CA ASP A 153 -17.13 13.16 -1.01
C ASP A 153 -17.97 12.27 -0.11
N LYS A 154 -18.33 11.12 -0.58
CA LYS A 154 -18.96 10.03 0.17
C LYS A 154 -18.27 8.72 -0.18
N ASN A 155 -17.86 7.99 0.84
CA ASN A 155 -17.37 6.62 0.75
C ASN A 155 -18.29 5.71 1.58
N GLN A 156 -18.31 4.44 1.31
CA GLN A 156 -19.13 3.50 2.09
C GLN A 156 -18.72 3.41 3.57
N ASN A 157 -17.47 3.77 3.91
CA ASN A 157 -16.90 3.64 5.25
C ASN A 157 -17.00 4.93 6.07
N PHE A 158 -17.38 6.06 5.48
CA PHE A 158 -17.55 7.33 6.18
C PHE A 158 -18.69 8.17 5.58
N ASP A 159 -19.20 9.10 6.37
CA ASP A 159 -20.26 10.02 5.94
C ASP A 159 -19.76 11.09 4.98
N PHE A 160 -20.67 11.97 4.56
CA PHE A 160 -20.34 13.06 3.65
C PHE A 160 -19.24 13.95 4.23
N LEU A 161 -18.18 14.12 3.46
CA LEU A 161 -17.03 14.94 3.81
C LEU A 161 -17.01 16.20 2.93
N PRO A 162 -17.46 17.35 3.44
CA PRO A 162 -17.35 18.61 2.74
C PRO A 162 -15.94 19.18 2.84
N SER A 163 -15.41 19.66 1.73
CA SER A 163 -14.06 20.22 1.60
C SER A 163 -14.14 21.58 0.88
N PRO A 164 -14.37 22.69 1.61
CA PRO A 164 -14.33 24.02 1.03
C PRO A 164 -12.91 24.52 0.84
N ALA A 165 -12.67 25.30 -0.22
CA ALA A 165 -11.42 26.00 -0.42
C ALA A 165 -11.70 27.38 -1.02
N VAL A 166 -10.97 28.41 -0.55
CA VAL A 166 -11.02 29.77 -1.08
C VAL A 166 -9.59 30.30 -1.17
N SER A 167 -9.28 30.95 -2.28
CA SER A 167 -8.01 31.66 -2.44
C SER A 167 -8.22 33.00 -3.14
N LEU A 168 -7.44 34.00 -2.73
CA LEU A 168 -7.36 35.30 -3.37
C LEU A 168 -5.91 35.51 -3.80
N ILE A 169 -5.71 35.75 -5.10
CA ILE A 169 -4.41 35.96 -5.69
C ILE A 169 -4.33 37.42 -6.14
N TRP A 170 -3.26 38.10 -5.75
CA TRP A 170 -2.95 39.44 -6.19
C TRP A 170 -1.71 39.40 -7.10
N GLN A 171 -1.84 39.95 -8.30
CA GLN A 171 -0.81 40.02 -9.33
C GLN A 171 -0.66 41.49 -9.75
N PRO A 172 0.15 42.30 -9.06
CA PRO A 172 0.37 43.69 -9.48
C PRO A 172 1.09 43.74 -10.83
N ASN A 173 0.63 44.64 -11.72
CA ASN A 173 1.28 44.95 -13.00
C ASN A 173 2.56 45.77 -12.77
#